data_e35ed701cdd7ff3163439fccb4f4955a
#
_entry.id   e35ed701cdd7ff3163439fccb4f4955a
#
_cell.length_a   1.000
_cell.length_b   1.000
_cell.length_c   1.000
_cell.angle_alpha   90.00
_cell.angle_beta   90.00
_cell.angle_gamma   90.00
#
_symmetry.space_group_name_H-M   'P 1'
#
loop_
_entity.id
_entity.type
_entity.pdbx_description
1 polymer ?
#
loop_
_entity_poly.entity_id
_entity_poly.type
_entity_poly.pdbx_seq_one_letter_code
_entity_poly.pdbx_strand_id
1 'polypeptide(L)'
;MFEMRYGSLKKRMIFILFNGLINFEKTSMQKNIIFVSNASALPGRTAPITGAIFSWFREKDYIQAVRDFLKRENLPWSIEQDNSEADIEKIKDYADIVLCAPGLSLQFNSKGFNKKMIIYLSTIEYATNNIERVCKLVKSIEADGKQI
;
A
#
# COMPACT_ATOMS: atom_id res chain seq x y z
N MET A 1 -4.78 -21.66 19.04
CA MET A 1 -3.51 -21.03 18.65
C MET A 1 -3.38 -20.69 17.16
N PHE A 2 -4.03 -21.42 16.30
CA PHE A 2 -4.14 -21.07 14.90
C PHE A 2 -5.09 -19.88 14.61
N GLU A 3 -5.90 -19.49 15.57
CA GLU A 3 -6.96 -18.50 15.39
C GLU A 3 -6.48 -17.06 15.27
N MET A 4 -5.35 -16.71 15.89
CA MET A 4 -4.84 -15.32 15.86
C MET A 4 -4.17 -14.94 14.54
N ARG A 5 -3.56 -15.88 13.82
CA ARG A 5 -2.91 -15.64 12.52
C ARG A 5 -3.89 -15.54 11.36
N TYR A 6 -5.08 -16.05 11.52
CA TYR A 6 -6.09 -16.16 10.45
C TYR A 6 -7.34 -15.34 10.70
N GLY A 7 -7.31 -14.43 11.66
CA GLY A 7 -8.48 -13.61 11.99
C GLY A 7 -9.08 -12.86 10.79
N SER A 8 -8.24 -12.36 9.92
CA SER A 8 -8.66 -11.69 8.68
C SER A 8 -9.13 -12.68 7.63
N LEU A 9 -8.47 -13.81 7.48
CA LEU A 9 -8.85 -14.90 6.58
C LEU A 9 -10.15 -15.57 7.02
N LYS A 10 -10.31 -15.77 8.31
CA LYS A 10 -11.52 -16.38 8.88
C LYS A 10 -12.75 -15.51 8.68
N LYS A 11 -12.63 -14.20 8.82
CA LYS A 11 -13.71 -13.26 8.50
C LYS A 11 -14.07 -13.29 7.01
N ARG A 12 -13.07 -13.40 6.14
CA ARG A 12 -13.30 -13.51 4.69
C ARG A 12 -13.92 -14.84 4.30
N MET A 13 -13.49 -15.95 4.91
CA MET A 13 -14.09 -17.27 4.67
C MET A 13 -15.53 -17.37 5.20
N ILE A 14 -15.82 -16.82 6.35
CA ILE A 14 -17.17 -16.78 6.91
C ILE A 14 -18.09 -15.94 6.00
N PHE A 15 -17.61 -14.81 5.48
CA PHE A 15 -18.36 -14.00 4.53
C PHE A 15 -18.64 -14.76 3.22
N ILE A 16 -17.68 -15.52 2.72
CA ILE A 16 -17.82 -16.39 1.54
C ILE A 16 -18.82 -17.51 1.82
N LEU A 17 -18.76 -18.15 2.98
CA LEU A 17 -19.69 -19.21 3.38
C LEU A 17 -21.11 -18.68 3.63
N PHE A 18 -21.25 -17.45 4.11
CA PHE A 18 -22.55 -16.86 4.45
C PHE A 18 -23.29 -16.30 3.23
N ASN A 19 -22.58 -15.76 2.28
CA ASN A 19 -23.12 -15.36 0.98
C ASN A 19 -23.19 -16.53 0.00
N GLY A 20 -22.96 -17.67 0.53
CA GLY A 20 -22.98 -18.99 0.09
C GLY A 20 -23.28 -19.30 -1.32
N LEU A 21 -22.64 -20.24 -1.87
CA LEU A 21 -23.09 -21.01 -3.03
C LEU A 21 -23.22 -20.22 -4.35
N ILE A 22 -23.16 -18.90 -4.34
CA ILE A 22 -23.55 -18.13 -5.50
C ILE A 22 -22.36 -17.79 -6.39
N ASN A 23 -21.16 -17.70 -5.87
CA ASN A 23 -20.01 -17.43 -6.73
C ASN A 23 -18.75 -18.06 -6.16
N PHE A 24 -18.43 -19.23 -6.63
CA PHE A 24 -17.08 -19.78 -6.63
C PHE A 24 -16.19 -19.02 -7.64
N GLU A 25 -16.62 -17.83 -8.05
CA GLU A 25 -15.80 -16.95 -8.84
C GLU A 25 -14.72 -16.39 -7.93
N LYS A 26 -13.48 -16.87 -8.23
CA LYS A 26 -12.21 -16.23 -7.90
C LYS A 26 -12.38 -15.02 -6.98
N THR A 27 -12.48 -15.25 -5.71
CA THR A 27 -12.18 -14.21 -4.74
C THR A 27 -10.69 -13.93 -4.91
N SER A 28 -10.36 -13.12 -5.88
CA SER A 28 -9.03 -12.58 -6.01
C SER A 28 -8.79 -11.87 -4.68
N MET A 29 -7.85 -12.40 -3.89
CA MET A 29 -7.49 -11.75 -2.63
C MET A 29 -7.13 -10.32 -2.96
N GLN A 30 -7.87 -9.38 -2.40
CA GLN A 30 -7.60 -7.97 -2.59
C GLN A 30 -6.20 -7.67 -2.09
N LYS A 31 -5.34 -7.19 -2.96
CA LYS A 31 -3.98 -6.78 -2.63
C LYS A 31 -3.95 -5.33 -2.20
N ASN A 32 -3.05 -5.00 -1.30
CA ASN A 32 -3.00 -3.68 -0.69
C ASN A 32 -1.68 -2.98 -0.99
N ILE A 33 -1.79 -1.72 -1.40
CA ILE A 33 -0.68 -0.79 -1.48
C ILE A 33 -0.75 0.11 -0.25
N ILE A 34 0.34 0.23 0.48
CA ILE A 34 0.41 1.11 1.66
C ILE A 34 1.31 2.30 1.35
N PHE A 35 0.76 3.49 1.48
CA PHE A 35 1.48 4.73 1.29
C PHE A 35 2.04 5.23 2.63
N VAL A 36 3.36 5.31 2.73
CA VAL A 36 4.08 5.79 3.91
C VAL A 36 4.55 7.22 3.66
N SER A 37 4.00 8.17 4.39
CA SER A 37 4.34 9.59 4.28
C SER A 37 5.29 10.07 5.37
N ASN A 38 5.26 9.42 6.51
CA ASN A 38 6.03 9.86 7.67
C ASN A 38 6.66 8.66 8.37
N ALA A 39 7.97 8.67 8.43
CA ALA A 39 8.73 7.77 9.28
C ALA A 39 9.15 8.55 10.55
N SER A 40 8.21 8.88 11.39
CA SER A 40 8.50 9.65 12.59
C SER A 40 9.03 8.74 13.69
N ALA A 41 10.27 8.45 13.65
CA ALA A 41 10.87 7.71 14.74
C ALA A 41 11.84 8.54 15.60
N LEU A 42 11.93 9.85 15.39
CA LEU A 42 12.82 10.68 16.18
C LEU A 42 12.03 11.77 16.91
N PRO A 43 11.97 11.70 18.25
CA PRO A 43 11.44 12.77 19.07
C PRO A 43 12.19 14.09 18.75
N GLY A 44 11.46 15.12 18.32
CA GLY A 44 12.01 16.45 18.11
C GLY A 44 12.17 16.90 16.67
N ARG A 45 11.85 16.08 15.65
CA ARG A 45 11.72 16.53 14.27
C ARG A 45 10.26 16.83 13.91
N THR A 46 9.78 17.94 14.41
CA THR A 46 8.57 18.53 13.87
C THR A 46 8.89 19.11 12.50
N ALA A 47 8.26 18.57 11.47
CA ALA A 47 8.27 19.24 10.17
C ALA A 47 7.75 20.67 10.32
N PRO A 48 8.33 21.66 9.65
CA PRO A 48 7.80 23.03 9.72
C PRO A 48 6.32 23.01 9.34
N ILE A 49 5.50 23.66 10.15
CA ILE A 49 4.04 23.67 10.05
C ILE A 49 3.55 24.03 8.64
N THR A 50 4.25 24.89 7.94
CA THR A 50 3.95 25.29 6.55
C THR A 50 4.19 24.15 5.54
N GLY A 51 5.16 23.28 5.76
CA GLY A 51 5.40 22.13 4.89
C GLY A 51 4.39 20.99 5.09
N ALA A 52 3.85 20.85 6.28
CA ALA A 52 2.93 19.77 6.62
C ALA A 52 1.58 19.87 5.89
N ILE A 53 1.04 21.07 5.71
CA ILE A 53 -0.24 21.29 5.02
C ILE A 53 -0.09 20.97 3.52
N PHE A 54 0.97 21.46 2.88
CA PHE A 54 1.22 21.20 1.47
C PHE A 54 1.55 19.73 1.20
N SER A 55 2.28 19.08 2.10
CA SER A 55 2.57 17.66 1.95
C SER A 55 1.29 16.81 2.07
N TRP A 56 0.37 17.18 2.94
CA TRP A 56 -0.89 16.48 3.11
C TRP A 56 -1.80 16.56 1.87
N PHE A 57 -1.88 17.72 1.22
CA PHE A 57 -2.64 17.85 -0.03
C PHE A 57 -2.01 17.02 -1.16
N ARG A 58 -0.70 17.07 -1.31
CA ARG A 58 0.00 16.28 -2.32
C ARG A 58 -0.12 14.78 -2.11
N GLU A 59 -0.08 14.35 -0.87
CA GLU A 59 -0.28 12.96 -0.50
C GLU A 59 -1.64 12.45 -0.94
N LYS A 60 -2.69 13.20 -0.67
CA LYS A 60 -4.04 12.86 -1.12
C LYS A 60 -4.14 12.81 -2.65
N ASP A 61 -3.53 13.76 -3.34
CA ASP A 61 -3.54 13.80 -4.80
C ASP A 61 -2.83 12.60 -5.40
N TYR A 62 -1.68 12.22 -4.85
CA TYR A 62 -0.94 11.05 -5.31
C TYR A 62 -1.71 9.75 -5.04
N ILE A 63 -2.23 9.58 -3.85
CA ILE A 63 -3.06 8.42 -3.50
C ILE A 63 -4.29 8.35 -4.41
N GLN A 64 -4.92 9.48 -4.68
CA GLN A 64 -6.08 9.53 -5.57
C GLN A 64 -5.72 9.13 -7.01
N ALA A 65 -4.57 9.58 -7.52
CA ALA A 65 -4.09 9.20 -8.84
C ALA A 65 -3.89 7.68 -8.97
N VAL A 66 -3.29 7.05 -7.95
CA VAL A 66 -3.16 5.59 -7.92
C VAL A 66 -4.52 4.91 -7.83
N ARG A 67 -5.40 5.40 -6.98
CA ARG A 67 -6.76 4.85 -6.82
C ARG A 67 -7.55 4.89 -8.11
N ASP A 68 -7.48 5.99 -8.85
CA ASP A 68 -8.13 6.16 -10.14
C ASP A 68 -7.58 5.19 -11.20
N PHE A 69 -6.26 4.99 -11.20
CA PHE A 69 -5.63 3.97 -12.05
C PHE A 69 -6.16 2.57 -11.73
N LEU A 70 -6.20 2.18 -10.47
CA LEU A 70 -6.67 0.85 -10.06
C LEU A 70 -8.13 0.61 -10.47
N LYS A 71 -8.97 1.63 -10.33
CA LYS A 71 -10.37 1.57 -10.76
C LYS A 71 -10.51 1.48 -12.28
N ARG A 72 -9.79 2.32 -13.01
CA ARG A 72 -9.83 2.35 -14.48
C ARG A 72 -9.40 1.03 -15.09
N GLU A 73 -8.39 0.39 -14.55
CA GLU A 73 -7.89 -0.90 -15.00
C GLU A 73 -8.67 -2.08 -14.39
N ASN A 74 -9.67 -1.81 -13.55
CA ASN A 74 -10.48 -2.83 -12.87
C ASN A 74 -9.64 -3.88 -12.14
N LEU A 75 -8.65 -3.41 -11.38
CA LEU A 75 -7.71 -4.25 -10.66
C LEU A 75 -8.19 -4.48 -9.21
N PRO A 76 -8.05 -5.71 -8.67
CA PRO A 76 -8.47 -6.04 -7.30
C PRO A 76 -7.45 -5.55 -6.27
N TRP A 77 -7.09 -4.29 -6.33
CA TRP A 77 -6.12 -3.64 -5.45
C TRP A 77 -6.75 -2.46 -4.72
N SER A 78 -6.26 -2.20 -3.53
CA SER A 78 -6.56 -0.97 -2.79
C SER A 78 -5.29 -0.22 -2.45
N ILE A 79 -5.43 1.07 -2.20
CA ILE A 79 -4.35 1.89 -1.65
C ILE A 79 -4.84 2.58 -0.39
N GLU A 80 -4.07 2.48 0.66
CA GLU A 80 -4.34 3.09 1.96
C GLU A 80 -3.12 3.84 2.45
N GLN A 81 -3.37 4.86 3.27
CA GLN A 81 -2.31 5.59 3.94
C GLN A 81 -1.88 4.83 5.19
N ASP A 82 -0.57 4.76 5.44
CA ASP A 82 -0.04 4.19 6.67
C ASP A 82 -0.40 5.07 7.88
N ASN A 83 -0.92 4.43 8.90
CA ASN A 83 -1.21 5.05 10.19
C ASN A 83 -0.35 4.48 11.34
N SER A 84 0.65 3.68 11.00
CA SER A 84 1.52 3.02 11.98
C SER A 84 2.85 3.75 12.22
N GLU A 85 3.01 4.96 11.68
CA GLU A 85 4.26 5.73 11.72
C GLU A 85 5.45 4.99 11.08
N ALA A 86 5.20 4.34 9.96
CA ALA A 86 6.16 3.53 9.21
C ALA A 86 6.70 2.31 9.97
N ASP A 87 5.89 1.74 10.86
CA ASP A 87 6.23 0.51 11.56
C ASP A 87 6.11 -0.70 10.62
N ILE A 88 7.24 -1.16 10.10
CA ILE A 88 7.28 -2.26 9.13
C ILE A 88 6.72 -3.56 9.72
N GLU A 89 6.84 -3.78 11.02
CA GLU A 89 6.31 -4.98 11.67
C GLU A 89 4.78 -5.05 11.59
N LYS A 90 4.13 -3.90 11.56
CA LYS A 90 2.69 -3.81 11.35
C LYS A 90 2.33 -3.82 9.86
N ILE A 91 3.09 -3.07 9.04
CA ILE A 91 2.83 -2.91 7.61
C ILE A 91 2.95 -4.25 6.87
N LYS A 92 3.96 -5.07 7.19
CA LYS A 92 4.23 -6.33 6.49
C LYS A 92 3.08 -7.34 6.52
N ASP A 93 2.21 -7.25 7.51
CA ASP A 93 1.12 -8.21 7.67
C ASP A 93 -0.05 -7.97 6.70
N TYR A 94 -0.14 -6.77 6.13
CA TYR A 94 -1.26 -6.41 5.26
C TYR A 94 -0.87 -5.71 3.95
N ALA A 95 0.40 -5.37 3.76
CA ALA A 95 0.88 -4.69 2.56
C ALA A 95 1.46 -5.67 1.55
N ASP A 96 1.08 -5.54 0.29
CA ASP A 96 1.73 -6.21 -0.84
C ASP A 96 2.78 -5.32 -1.49
N ILE A 97 2.49 -4.02 -1.57
CA ILE A 97 3.41 -2.98 -2.04
C ILE A 97 3.48 -1.86 -1.01
N VAL A 98 4.66 -1.34 -0.77
CA VAL A 98 4.89 -0.15 0.06
C VAL A 98 5.38 0.99 -0.84
N LEU A 99 4.66 2.11 -0.79
CA LEU A 99 5.07 3.36 -1.44
C LEU A 99 5.57 4.32 -0.37
N CYS A 100 6.81 4.76 -0.50
CA CYS A 100 7.40 5.72 0.42
C CYS A 100 7.47 7.10 -0.23
N ALA A 101 6.99 8.12 0.49
CA ALA A 101 7.13 9.51 0.10
C ALA A 101 8.62 9.91 -0.06
N PRO A 102 8.92 10.97 -0.81
CA PRO A 102 10.29 11.43 -1.00
C PRO A 102 11.01 11.69 0.33
N GLY A 103 12.27 11.30 0.40
CA GLY A 103 13.10 11.49 1.58
C GLY A 103 13.08 10.34 2.60
N LEU A 104 12.21 9.37 2.45
CA LEU A 104 12.10 8.23 3.37
C LEU A 104 13.12 7.11 3.11
N SER A 105 13.83 7.13 1.98
CA SER A 105 14.77 6.07 1.61
C SER A 105 15.86 5.79 2.65
N LEU A 106 16.25 6.80 3.42
CA LEU A 106 17.24 6.70 4.48
C LEU A 106 16.64 6.48 5.89
N GLN A 107 15.35 6.67 6.04
CA GLN A 107 14.67 6.65 7.34
C GLN A 107 13.74 5.47 7.51
N PHE A 108 13.21 4.95 6.42
CA PHE A 108 12.30 3.81 6.46
C PHE A 108 13.07 2.50 6.67
N ASN A 109 12.76 1.83 7.75
CA ASN A 109 13.34 0.53 8.04
C ASN A 109 12.52 -0.56 7.36
N SER A 110 13.05 -1.10 6.27
CA SER A 110 12.38 -2.16 5.50
C SER A 110 12.75 -3.58 5.95
N LYS A 111 13.26 -3.74 7.15
CA LYS A 111 13.75 -5.01 7.68
C LYS A 111 12.73 -6.14 7.54
N GLY A 112 13.09 -7.16 6.78
CA GLY A 112 12.24 -8.34 6.56
C GLY A 112 11.16 -8.18 5.47
N PHE A 113 11.01 -7.01 4.87
CA PHE A 113 10.11 -6.82 3.74
C PHE A 113 10.84 -7.00 2.39
N ASN A 114 10.14 -7.51 1.39
CA ASN A 114 10.72 -7.69 0.06
C ASN A 114 11.03 -6.33 -0.58
N LYS A 115 12.29 -6.02 -0.74
CA LYS A 115 12.76 -4.73 -1.30
C LYS A 115 12.22 -4.44 -2.70
N LYS A 116 11.90 -5.46 -3.49
CA LYS A 116 11.32 -5.30 -4.82
C LYS A 116 9.88 -4.76 -4.78
N MET A 117 9.22 -4.92 -3.65
CA MET A 117 7.86 -4.44 -3.42
C MET A 117 7.83 -3.08 -2.71
N ILE A 118 8.96 -2.43 -2.56
CA ILE A 118 9.05 -1.08 -1.99
C ILE A 118 9.43 -0.10 -3.10
N ILE A 119 8.64 0.94 -3.27
CA ILE A 119 8.93 2.05 -4.18
C ILE A 119 9.20 3.30 -3.36
N TYR A 120 10.41 3.82 -3.48
CA TYR A 120 10.76 5.13 -2.95
C TYR A 120 10.50 6.17 -4.02
N LEU A 121 9.51 7.03 -3.80
CA LEU A 121 9.16 8.07 -4.76
C LEU A 121 10.22 9.16 -4.79
N SER A 122 10.56 9.61 -5.99
CA SER A 122 11.36 10.82 -6.16
C SER A 122 10.49 12.07 -5.92
N THR A 123 11.14 13.18 -5.64
CA THR A 123 10.44 14.46 -5.48
C THR A 123 9.63 14.84 -6.73
N ILE A 124 10.18 14.56 -7.90
CA ILE A 124 9.52 14.86 -9.18
C ILE A 124 8.31 13.96 -9.40
N GLU A 125 8.42 12.65 -9.20
CA GLU A 125 7.29 11.73 -9.30
C GLU A 125 6.14 12.15 -8.39
N TYR A 126 6.48 12.47 -7.15
CA TYR A 126 5.49 12.89 -6.16
C TYR A 126 4.85 14.24 -6.51
N ALA A 127 5.66 15.20 -6.96
CA ALA A 127 5.19 16.54 -7.30
C ALA A 127 4.31 16.56 -8.56
N THR A 128 4.54 15.66 -9.50
CA THR A 128 3.81 15.57 -10.78
C THR A 128 2.74 14.49 -10.81
N ASN A 129 2.49 13.82 -9.68
CA ASN A 129 1.60 12.66 -9.61
C ASN A 129 1.94 11.57 -10.65
N ASN A 130 3.24 11.36 -10.89
CA ASN A 130 3.70 10.33 -11.81
C ASN A 130 3.64 8.96 -11.13
N ILE A 131 2.68 8.15 -11.54
CA ILE A 131 2.43 6.82 -10.99
C ILE A 131 2.96 5.69 -11.88
N GLU A 132 3.77 5.98 -12.87
CA GLU A 132 4.21 5.01 -13.89
C GLU A 132 4.88 3.78 -13.28
N ARG A 133 5.80 3.96 -12.32
CA ARG A 133 6.48 2.83 -11.64
C ARG A 133 5.51 1.97 -10.84
N VAL A 134 4.53 2.59 -10.20
CA VAL A 134 3.48 1.88 -9.47
C VAL A 134 2.64 1.05 -10.44
N CYS A 135 2.23 1.63 -11.55
CA CYS A 135 1.47 0.94 -12.58
C CYS A 135 2.22 -0.26 -13.15
N LYS A 136 3.49 -0.09 -13.46
CA LYS A 136 4.34 -1.18 -13.97
C LYS A 136 4.47 -2.32 -12.96
N LEU A 137 4.70 -2.00 -11.69
CA LEU A 137 4.84 -3.02 -10.65
C LEU A 137 3.54 -3.78 -10.43
N VAL A 138 2.41 -3.09 -10.31
CA VAL A 138 1.09 -3.71 -10.15
C VAL A 138 0.78 -4.64 -11.33
N LYS A 139 0.99 -4.18 -12.54
CA LYS A 139 0.76 -4.98 -13.76
C LYS A 139 1.66 -6.20 -13.83
N SER A 140 2.93 -6.09 -13.41
CA SER A 140 3.84 -7.24 -13.37
C SER A 140 3.40 -8.30 -12.36
N ILE A 141 2.96 -7.89 -11.19
CA ILE A 141 2.44 -8.80 -10.17
C ILE A 141 1.17 -9.51 -10.65
N GLU A 142 0.27 -8.78 -11.32
CA GLU A 142 -0.94 -9.38 -11.90
C GLU A 142 -0.63 -10.35 -13.02
N ALA A 143 0.37 -10.06 -13.86
CA ALA A 143 0.81 -10.95 -14.92
C ALA A 143 1.41 -12.25 -14.35
N ASP A 144 2.24 -12.15 -13.32
CA ASP A 144 2.84 -13.30 -12.64
C ASP A 144 1.78 -14.18 -11.95
N GLY A 145 0.76 -13.56 -11.36
CA GLY A 145 -0.36 -14.28 -10.75
C GLY A 145 -1.26 -15.04 -11.73
N LYS A 146 -1.23 -14.69 -13.01
CA LYS A 146 -2.03 -15.36 -14.06
C LYS A 146 -1.33 -16.57 -14.69
N GLN A 147 -0.06 -16.78 -14.40
CA GLN A 147 0.73 -17.90 -14.96
C GLN A 147 0.62 -19.21 -14.16
N ILE A 148 -0.22 -19.25 -13.16
CA ILE A 148 -0.44 -20.47 -12.35
C ILE A 148 -1.71 -21.17 -12.81
#